data_c4ae824dbcec59ee6cc2fba3108cb286
#
_entry.id   c4ae824dbcec59ee6cc2fba3108cb286
#
_cell.length_a   1.000
_cell.length_b   1.000
_cell.length_c   1.000
_cell.angle_alpha   90.00
_cell.angle_beta   90.00
_cell.angle_gamma   90.00
#
_symmetry.space_group_name_H-M   'P 1'
#
loop_
_entity.id
_entity.type
_entity.pdbx_description
1 polymer ?
#
loop_
_entity_poly.entity_id
_entity_poly.type
_entity_poly.pdbx_seq_one_letter_code
_entity_poly.pdbx_strand_id
1 'polypeptide(L)'
;MNMNKRTILVPWDFSEKAEFAVAHAKNVAQVTGNTITLLHIVKEESEIQDASVRLHLSAGELEQKYYIKPEYKVVKGNIFKTIGEAANDLNAEIIIMGTHGIKGMQKFLGSWAL
;
A
#
# COMPACT_ATOMS: atom_id res chain seq x y z
N MET A 1 -20.85 -11.97 -6.50
CA MET A 1 -19.44 -11.71 -6.72
C MET A 1 -19.22 -10.27 -7.14
N ASN A 2 -18.30 -9.59 -6.53
CA ASN A 2 -18.04 -8.21 -6.88
C ASN A 2 -16.88 -8.10 -7.86
N MET A 3 -17.21 -8.00 -9.13
CA MET A 3 -16.21 -7.95 -10.20
C MET A 3 -15.52 -6.59 -10.30
N ASN A 4 -16.08 -5.58 -9.64
CA ASN A 4 -15.53 -4.22 -9.67
C ASN A 4 -14.77 -3.87 -8.42
N LYS A 5 -14.48 -4.87 -7.58
CA LYS A 5 -13.74 -4.63 -6.35
C LYS A 5 -12.33 -4.15 -6.68
N ARG A 6 -11.97 -3.04 -6.08
CA ARG A 6 -10.66 -2.43 -6.28
C ARG A 6 -9.91 -2.40 -4.97
N THR A 7 -8.66 -2.00 -5.01
CA THR A 7 -7.85 -1.95 -3.81
C THR A 7 -7.41 -0.52 -3.50
N ILE A 8 -7.16 -0.30 -2.22
CA ILE A 8 -6.49 0.90 -1.73
C ILE A 8 -5.02 0.53 -1.57
N LEU A 9 -4.15 1.17 -2.32
CA LEU A 9 -2.73 0.88 -2.28
C LEU A 9 -2.06 1.73 -1.21
N VAL A 10 -1.37 1.08 -0.27
CA VAL A 10 -0.66 1.77 0.79
C VAL A 10 0.82 1.43 0.69
N PRO A 11 1.66 2.35 0.19
CA PRO A 11 3.11 2.14 0.24
C PRO A 11 3.55 1.95 1.69
N TRP A 12 4.32 0.90 1.93
CA TRP A 12 4.66 0.48 3.29
C TRP A 12 6.17 0.45 3.46
N ASP A 13 6.68 1.19 4.45
CA ASP A 13 8.11 1.26 4.75
C ASP A 13 8.42 0.89 6.20
N PHE A 14 7.49 0.23 6.87
CA PHE A 14 7.60 -0.20 8.27
C PHE A 14 7.67 0.98 9.25
N SER A 15 7.29 2.17 8.84
CA SER A 15 7.30 3.34 9.71
C SER A 15 5.95 3.56 10.38
N GLU A 16 5.96 4.37 11.43
CA GLU A 16 4.74 4.78 12.10
C GLU A 16 3.83 5.57 11.16
N LYS A 17 4.43 6.36 10.29
CA LYS A 17 3.65 7.13 9.32
C LYS A 17 2.90 6.24 8.33
N ALA A 18 3.52 5.13 7.92
CA ALA A 18 2.84 4.17 7.08
C ALA A 18 1.67 3.53 7.83
N GLU A 19 1.82 3.29 9.11
CA GLU A 19 0.72 2.75 9.91
C GLU A 19 -0.43 3.74 10.01
N PHE A 20 -0.17 5.03 10.12
CA PHE A 20 -1.24 6.04 10.07
C PHE A 20 -1.98 6.00 8.74
N ALA A 21 -1.25 5.78 7.66
CA ALA A 21 -1.88 5.64 6.35
C ALA A 21 -2.80 4.42 6.30
N VAL A 22 -2.41 3.32 6.93
CA VAL A 22 -3.26 2.13 7.02
C VAL A 22 -4.52 2.42 7.82
N ALA A 23 -4.40 3.14 8.93
CA ALA A 23 -5.56 3.49 9.73
C ALA A 23 -6.55 4.34 8.92
N HIS A 24 -6.03 5.26 8.11
CA HIS A 24 -6.88 6.06 7.23
C HIS A 24 -7.49 5.20 6.13
N ALA A 25 -6.70 4.30 5.56
CA ALA A 25 -7.18 3.39 4.51
C ALA A 25 -8.30 2.50 5.01
N LYS A 26 -8.24 2.08 6.27
CA LYS A 26 -9.34 1.31 6.87
C LYS A 26 -10.65 2.07 6.78
N ASN A 27 -10.63 3.34 7.12
CA ASN A 27 -11.86 4.15 7.08
C ASN A 27 -12.40 4.26 5.66
N VAL A 28 -11.52 4.48 4.69
CA VAL A 28 -11.91 4.54 3.29
C VAL A 28 -12.47 3.20 2.82
N ALA A 29 -11.81 2.11 3.21
CA ALA A 29 -12.25 0.77 2.83
C ALA A 29 -13.65 0.44 3.36
N GLN A 30 -13.97 0.92 4.56
CA GLN A 30 -15.29 0.68 5.14
C GLN A 30 -16.39 1.35 4.31
N VAL A 31 -16.09 2.48 3.69
CA VAL A 31 -17.05 3.20 2.86
C VAL A 31 -17.13 2.62 1.46
N THR A 32 -16.00 2.25 0.89
CA THR A 32 -15.94 1.85 -0.52
C THR A 32 -16.07 0.35 -0.74
N GLY A 33 -15.82 -0.46 0.28
CA GLY A 33 -15.76 -1.90 0.13
C GLY A 33 -14.48 -2.41 -0.52
N ASN A 34 -13.50 -1.54 -0.73
CA ASN A 34 -12.24 -1.93 -1.36
C ASN A 34 -11.37 -2.75 -0.41
N THR A 35 -10.47 -3.54 -0.96
CA THR A 35 -9.42 -4.18 -0.18
C THR A 35 -8.31 -3.18 0.11
N ILE A 36 -7.38 -3.57 0.97
CA ILE A 36 -6.18 -2.78 1.25
C ILE A 36 -4.98 -3.61 0.83
N THR A 37 -4.07 -3.03 0.09
CA THR A 37 -2.84 -3.71 -0.34
C THR A 37 -1.64 -2.90 0.12
N LEU A 38 -0.79 -3.54 0.92
CA LEU A 38 0.48 -2.95 1.33
C LEU A 38 1.52 -3.22 0.25
N LEU A 39 2.26 -2.20 -0.14
CA LEU A 39 3.29 -2.35 -1.15
C LEU A 39 4.63 -1.90 -0.58
N HIS A 40 5.59 -2.82 -0.51
CA HIS A 40 6.94 -2.50 -0.09
C HIS A 40 7.88 -2.64 -1.29
N ILE A 41 8.72 -1.63 -1.50
CA ILE A 41 9.61 -1.58 -2.65
C ILE A 41 11.04 -1.68 -2.17
N VAL A 42 11.80 -2.61 -2.76
CA VAL A 42 13.20 -2.81 -2.45
C VAL A 42 14.06 -2.46 -3.65
N LYS A 43 15.31 -2.14 -3.42
CA LYS A 43 16.24 -1.77 -4.49
C LYS A 43 16.87 -2.99 -5.15
N GLU A 44 17.09 -4.05 -4.37
CA GLU A 44 17.77 -5.24 -4.86
C GLU A 44 16.87 -6.46 -4.74
N GLU A 45 16.94 -7.32 -5.74
CA GLU A 45 16.13 -8.54 -5.73
C GLU A 45 16.44 -9.43 -4.53
N SER A 46 17.69 -9.42 -4.07
CA SER A 46 18.10 -10.21 -2.91
C SER A 46 17.39 -9.79 -1.62
N GLU A 47 16.80 -8.61 -1.59
CA GLU A 47 16.09 -8.12 -0.41
C GLU A 47 14.63 -8.59 -0.35
N ILE A 48 14.11 -9.15 -1.44
CA ILE A 48 12.68 -9.47 -1.54
C ILE A 48 12.24 -10.48 -0.48
N GLN A 49 13.02 -11.52 -0.28
CA GLN A 49 12.62 -12.60 0.63
C GLN A 49 12.51 -12.11 2.08
N ASP A 50 13.54 -11.42 2.57
CA ASP A 50 13.53 -10.90 3.93
C ASP A 50 12.42 -9.87 4.12
N ALA A 51 12.24 -9.00 3.13
CA ALA A 51 11.17 -8.01 3.18
C ALA A 51 9.80 -8.67 3.18
N SER A 52 9.64 -9.75 2.43
CA SER A 52 8.37 -10.47 2.37
C SER A 52 8.00 -11.09 3.71
N VAL A 53 8.97 -11.70 4.40
CA VAL A 53 8.74 -12.24 5.74
C VAL A 53 8.35 -11.14 6.70
N ARG A 54 9.08 -10.04 6.66
CA ARG A 54 8.82 -8.90 7.55
C ARG A 54 7.44 -8.30 7.27
N LEU A 55 7.08 -8.20 6.00
CA LEU A 55 5.80 -7.64 5.61
C LEU A 55 4.65 -8.56 6.01
N HIS A 56 4.85 -9.87 5.90
CA HIS A 56 3.86 -10.84 6.36
C HIS A 56 3.56 -10.64 7.84
N LEU A 57 4.59 -10.47 8.66
CA LEU A 57 4.40 -10.24 10.10
C LEU A 57 3.69 -8.92 10.36
N SER A 58 4.06 -7.87 9.64
CA SER A 58 3.40 -6.57 9.78
C SER A 58 1.93 -6.66 9.39
N ALA A 59 1.62 -7.36 8.32
CA ALA A 59 0.23 -7.52 7.90
C ALA A 59 -0.59 -8.24 8.96
N GLY A 60 -0.03 -9.25 9.61
CA GLY A 60 -0.70 -9.95 10.69
C GLY A 60 -0.96 -9.06 11.89
N GLU A 61 0.01 -8.22 12.25
CA GLU A 61 -0.16 -7.28 13.34
C GLU A 61 -1.25 -6.24 13.04
N LEU A 62 -1.26 -5.73 11.80
CA LEU A 62 -2.26 -4.77 11.38
C LEU A 62 -3.65 -5.41 11.35
N GLU A 63 -3.72 -6.67 10.95
CA GLU A 63 -5.00 -7.39 10.96
C GLU A 63 -5.59 -7.43 12.36
N GLN A 64 -4.77 -7.74 13.35
CA GLN A 64 -5.23 -7.80 14.73
C GLN A 64 -5.57 -6.42 15.30
N LYS A 65 -4.77 -5.43 14.95
CA LYS A 65 -4.93 -4.09 15.52
C LYS A 65 -6.12 -3.35 14.93
N TYR A 66 -6.33 -3.48 13.63
CA TYR A 66 -7.33 -2.70 12.91
C TYR A 66 -8.50 -3.51 12.39
N TYR A 67 -8.50 -4.82 12.61
CA TYR A 67 -9.56 -5.73 12.14
C TYR A 67 -9.73 -5.66 10.63
N ILE A 68 -8.62 -5.68 9.92
CA ILE A 68 -8.57 -5.68 8.46
C ILE A 68 -7.83 -6.94 7.99
N LYS A 69 -7.94 -7.24 6.70
CA LYS A 69 -7.17 -8.33 6.09
C LYS A 69 -6.39 -7.77 4.92
N PRO A 70 -5.26 -7.09 5.19
CA PRO A 70 -4.52 -6.48 4.11
C PRO A 70 -3.82 -7.53 3.26
N GLU A 71 -3.88 -7.32 1.95
CA GLU A 71 -3.00 -8.02 1.04
C GLU A 71 -1.67 -7.29 1.04
N TYR A 72 -0.61 -7.96 0.58
CA TYR A 72 0.69 -7.31 0.59
C TYR A 72 1.56 -7.85 -0.53
N LYS A 73 2.50 -7.03 -0.97
CA LYS A 73 3.39 -7.39 -2.06
C LYS A 73 4.71 -6.66 -1.89
N VAL A 74 5.81 -7.37 -2.16
CA VAL A 74 7.13 -6.77 -2.21
C VAL A 74 7.60 -6.80 -3.65
N VAL A 75 8.07 -5.67 -4.15
CA VAL A 75 8.58 -5.59 -5.52
C VAL A 75 9.90 -4.85 -5.54
N LYS A 76 10.72 -5.16 -6.52
CA LYS A 76 11.96 -4.45 -6.78
C LYS A 76 11.65 -3.28 -7.69
N GLY A 77 12.22 -2.12 -7.42
CA GLY A 77 12.07 -1.02 -8.34
C GLY A 77 12.44 0.32 -7.74
N ASN A 78 12.14 1.35 -8.49
CA ASN A 78 12.26 2.73 -8.08
C ASN A 78 10.95 3.14 -7.41
N ILE A 79 11.04 3.83 -6.27
CA ILE A 79 9.84 4.05 -5.46
C ILE A 79 8.72 4.76 -6.23
N PHE A 80 9.01 5.84 -6.91
CA PHE A 80 7.93 6.60 -7.57
C PHE A 80 7.35 5.87 -8.77
N LYS A 81 8.21 5.38 -9.65
CA LYS A 81 7.76 4.68 -10.83
C LYS A 81 7.04 3.39 -10.49
N THR A 82 7.58 2.66 -9.53
CA THR A 82 7.03 1.36 -9.16
C THR A 82 5.66 1.48 -8.48
N ILE A 83 5.46 2.52 -7.67
CA ILE A 83 4.16 2.75 -7.06
C ILE A 83 3.10 2.98 -8.14
N GLY A 84 3.42 3.80 -9.14
CA GLY A 84 2.49 4.05 -10.24
C GLY A 84 2.17 2.80 -11.04
N GLU A 85 3.20 2.01 -11.35
CA GLU A 85 3.01 0.76 -12.07
C GLU A 85 2.17 -0.23 -11.26
N ALA A 86 2.47 -0.36 -9.98
CA ALA A 86 1.72 -1.26 -9.12
C ALA A 86 0.27 -0.82 -8.96
N ALA A 87 0.03 0.47 -8.85
CA ALA A 87 -1.33 0.99 -8.76
C ALA A 87 -2.14 0.59 -9.98
N ASN A 88 -1.53 0.68 -11.14
CA ASN A 88 -2.19 0.29 -12.38
C ASN A 88 -2.41 -1.22 -12.45
N ASP A 89 -1.38 -1.99 -12.15
CA ASP A 89 -1.44 -3.45 -12.24
C ASP A 89 -2.42 -4.06 -11.24
N LEU A 90 -2.52 -3.48 -10.05
CA LEU A 90 -3.38 -3.98 -8.99
C LEU A 90 -4.79 -3.39 -9.03
N ASN A 91 -5.06 -2.56 -10.02
CA ASN A 91 -6.35 -1.88 -10.15
C ASN A 91 -6.68 -1.07 -8.89
N ALA A 92 -5.71 -0.29 -8.42
CA ALA A 92 -5.91 0.55 -7.26
C ALA A 92 -6.83 1.71 -7.58
N GLU A 93 -7.80 1.94 -6.72
CA GLU A 93 -8.68 3.09 -6.86
C GLU A 93 -8.01 4.33 -6.30
N ILE A 94 -7.20 4.16 -5.26
CA ILE A 94 -6.58 5.28 -4.57
C ILE A 94 -5.28 4.81 -3.95
N ILE A 95 -4.33 5.73 -3.80
CA ILE A 95 -3.09 5.48 -3.07
C ILE A 95 -3.12 6.37 -1.84
N ILE A 96 -3.00 5.77 -0.67
CA ILE A 96 -2.93 6.49 0.59
C ILE A 96 -1.57 6.24 1.19
N MET A 97 -0.79 7.29 1.40
CA MET A 97 0.55 7.14 1.93
C MET A 97 0.83 8.13 3.06
N GLY A 98 1.72 7.73 3.94
CA GLY A 98 2.12 8.57 5.07
C GLY A 98 2.95 9.73 4.60
N THR A 99 2.53 10.87 4.96
CA THR A 99 3.18 12.09 5.11
C THR A 99 3.94 12.88 4.12
N HIS A 100 5.25 12.94 4.27
CA HIS A 100 6.05 13.95 3.58
C HIS A 100 6.08 13.79 2.08
N GLY A 101 5.80 12.61 1.61
CA GLY A 101 5.83 12.32 0.20
C GLY A 101 4.58 12.71 -0.55
N ILE A 102 3.51 13.08 0.16
CA ILE A 102 2.21 13.25 -0.49
C ILE A 102 2.24 14.28 -1.60
N LYS A 103 2.77 15.46 -1.33
CA LYS A 103 2.82 16.50 -2.36
C LYS A 103 3.67 16.10 -3.56
N GLY A 104 4.84 15.52 -3.29
CA GLY A 104 5.69 15.04 -4.36
C GLY A 104 5.06 13.91 -5.14
N MET A 105 4.38 13.02 -4.43
CA MET A 105 3.73 11.89 -5.06
C MET A 105 2.52 12.30 -5.88
N GLN A 106 1.75 13.26 -5.42
CA GLN A 106 0.63 13.77 -6.21
C GLN A 106 1.11 14.37 -7.51
N LYS A 107 2.21 15.10 -7.46
CA LYS A 107 2.79 15.70 -8.65
C LYS A 107 3.22 14.63 -9.64
N PHE A 108 3.71 13.51 -9.15
CA PHE A 108 4.22 12.42 -9.96
C PHE A 108 3.13 11.46 -10.43
N LEU A 109 2.21 11.11 -9.53
CA LEU A 109 1.20 10.08 -9.78
C LEU A 109 -0.15 10.63 -10.22
N GLY A 110 -0.32 11.92 -10.16
CA GLY A 110 -1.56 12.55 -10.58
C GLY A 110 -2.73 12.22 -9.68
N SER A 111 -3.84 11.78 -10.26
CA SER A 111 -5.08 11.58 -9.54
C SER A 111 -5.08 10.37 -8.60
N TRP A 112 -4.07 9.54 -8.63
CA TRP A 112 -4.02 8.37 -7.76
C TRP A 112 -3.65 8.70 -6.33
N ALA A 113 -2.88 9.76 -6.10
CA ALA A 113 -2.39 10.09 -4.78
C ALA A 113 -3.41 10.90 -4.00
N LEU A 114 -3.56 10.55 -2.74
CA LEU A 114 -4.48 11.26 -1.86
C LEU A 114 -3.73 11.99 -0.75
#